data_4302ad7dce579e68c88b3e76157b781b
#
_entry.id   4302ad7dce579e68c88b3e76157b781b
#
_cell.length_a   1.000
_cell.length_b   1.000
_cell.length_c   1.000
_cell.angle_alpha   90.00
_cell.angle_beta   90.00
_cell.angle_gamma   90.00
#
_symmetry.space_group_name_H-M   'P 1'
#
loop_
_entity.id
_entity.type
_entity.pdbx_description
1 polymer ?
#
loop_
_entity_poly.entity_id
_entity_poly.type
_entity_poly.pdbx_seq_one_letter_code
_entity_poly.pdbx_strand_id
1 'polypeptide(L)'
;MRLFSLAAAVLLAAVVSAPTASAAELREVTGFGSNPGALRMFEYVPDGLPEGRPVVVAMHGCTQDAAGYGTGAGWVELAERAQFTLVLPQQEQLNNANRCFNWFQAGDTARGSGEAESIAQMVQHALGETGGDPARVYATGLSAGGAMTAVMLAAYPDVFAGGGIVAGVPFGCATSVVDAFTCMNPGKDRTPEQWGEAVRGASSHQGPWPTLSVWHGTTDSTVAPANQRELVEQWTDVHGIPATPTSTDTIAGYPHEVYADSSGRTLVETVAITGMGHGQPIDPGSGEEQCGQAGAYLLDVDVCAAWHLSESWGL
;
A
#
# COMPACT_ATOMS: atom_id res chain seq x y z
N MET A 1 5.96 -1.22 -88.84
CA MET A 1 6.58 -1.66 -87.56
C MET A 1 6.25 -0.58 -86.49
N ARG A 2 5.34 -0.84 -85.61
CA ARG A 2 4.97 0.09 -84.49
C ARG A 2 5.51 -0.53 -83.20
N LEU A 3 6.47 0.15 -82.58
CA LEU A 3 7.02 -0.21 -81.28
C LEU A 3 6.07 0.28 -80.14
N PHE A 4 5.57 -0.63 -79.34
CA PHE A 4 4.86 -0.31 -78.11
C PHE A 4 5.87 -0.30 -76.97
N SER A 5 6.06 0.85 -76.32
CA SER A 5 6.81 0.97 -75.09
C SER A 5 5.86 0.70 -73.92
N LEU A 6 6.11 -0.37 -73.17
CA LEU A 6 5.49 -0.60 -71.85
C LEU A 6 6.26 0.22 -70.78
N ALA A 7 5.54 1.15 -70.15
CA ALA A 7 6.03 1.81 -68.95
C ALA A 7 5.58 0.99 -67.70
N ALA A 8 6.55 0.44 -66.99
CA ALA A 8 6.29 -0.23 -65.71
C ALA A 8 6.23 0.80 -64.57
N ALA A 9 5.07 0.96 -63.96
CA ALA A 9 4.91 1.78 -62.78
C ALA A 9 5.30 0.95 -61.52
N VAL A 10 6.39 1.36 -60.82
CA VAL A 10 6.79 0.79 -59.56
C VAL A 10 6.03 1.52 -58.43
N LEU A 11 5.08 0.82 -57.81
CA LEU A 11 4.44 1.29 -56.57
C LEU A 11 5.39 1.04 -55.39
N LEU A 12 5.95 2.10 -54.80
CA LEU A 12 6.59 2.04 -53.48
C LEU A 12 5.48 2.01 -52.42
N ALA A 13 5.30 0.86 -51.79
CA ALA A 13 4.50 0.77 -50.57
C ALA A 13 5.30 1.31 -49.38
N ALA A 14 4.93 2.47 -48.84
CA ALA A 14 5.50 2.97 -47.60
C ALA A 14 4.98 2.10 -46.46
N VAL A 15 5.86 1.30 -45.86
CA VAL A 15 5.57 0.58 -44.60
C VAL A 15 5.59 1.61 -43.48
N VAL A 16 4.41 2.08 -43.05
CA VAL A 16 4.28 2.86 -41.80
C VAL A 16 4.39 1.86 -40.65
N SER A 17 5.59 1.79 -40.04
CA SER A 17 5.74 1.08 -38.79
C SER A 17 4.95 1.85 -37.71
N ALA A 18 3.85 1.28 -37.24
CA ALA A 18 3.20 1.76 -36.02
C ALA A 18 4.21 1.66 -34.87
N PRO A 19 4.32 2.68 -33.99
CA PRO A 19 5.13 2.54 -32.79
C PRO A 19 4.59 1.34 -32.00
N THR A 20 5.41 0.36 -31.71
CA THR A 20 5.10 -0.69 -30.76
C THR A 20 4.96 0.02 -29.41
N ALA A 21 3.75 0.04 -28.86
CA ALA A 21 3.55 0.44 -27.46
C ALA A 21 4.50 -0.43 -26.63
N SER A 22 5.39 0.21 -25.89
CA SER A 22 6.21 -0.48 -24.89
C SER A 22 5.24 -0.97 -23.83
N ALA A 23 5.22 -2.27 -23.52
CA ALA A 23 4.40 -2.76 -22.41
C ALA A 23 4.81 -2.04 -21.13
N ALA A 24 3.83 -1.68 -20.30
CA ALA A 24 4.09 -1.07 -18.99
C ALA A 24 5.01 -2.00 -18.17
N GLU A 25 6.04 -1.44 -17.57
CA GLU A 25 7.00 -2.18 -16.75
C GLU A 25 7.29 -1.45 -15.45
N LEU A 26 7.66 -2.20 -14.42
CA LEU A 26 8.11 -1.63 -13.15
C LEU A 26 9.46 -0.94 -13.38
N ARG A 27 9.50 0.37 -13.20
CA ARG A 27 10.70 1.20 -13.42
C ARG A 27 11.20 1.84 -12.13
N GLU A 28 12.51 1.99 -12.01
CA GLU A 28 13.11 2.81 -10.98
C GLU A 28 13.02 4.30 -11.34
N VAL A 29 12.57 5.11 -10.37
CA VAL A 29 12.44 6.56 -10.51
C VAL A 29 13.48 7.23 -9.63
N THR A 30 14.27 8.12 -10.22
CA THR A 30 15.28 8.93 -9.53
C THR A 30 14.90 10.39 -9.54
N GLY A 31 15.38 11.16 -8.55
CA GLY A 31 15.14 12.61 -8.52
C GLY A 31 13.72 13.03 -8.13
N PHE A 32 12.97 12.16 -7.44
CA PHE A 32 11.61 12.43 -6.96
C PHE A 32 11.55 13.43 -5.79
N GLY A 33 12.68 13.88 -5.28
CA GLY A 33 12.78 14.85 -4.19
C GLY A 33 14.15 14.83 -3.54
N SER A 34 14.24 15.42 -2.34
CA SER A 34 15.48 15.42 -1.54
C SER A 34 15.82 14.07 -0.92
N ASN A 35 14.82 13.19 -0.79
CA ASN A 35 14.93 11.81 -0.31
C ASN A 35 15.71 11.66 1.01
N PRO A 36 15.29 12.32 2.10
CA PRO A 36 16.03 12.31 3.37
C PRO A 36 16.08 10.92 4.03
N GLY A 37 15.16 10.02 3.72
CA GLY A 37 15.13 8.63 4.19
C GLY A 37 15.99 7.67 3.37
N ALA A 38 16.71 8.15 2.34
CA ALA A 38 17.58 7.35 1.47
C ALA A 38 16.91 6.08 0.91
N LEU A 39 15.63 6.18 0.53
CA LEU A 39 14.87 5.11 -0.10
C LEU A 39 15.06 5.12 -1.62
N ARG A 40 14.81 3.99 -2.28
CA ARG A 40 14.61 3.95 -3.73
C ARG A 40 13.11 4.00 -4.03
N MET A 41 12.76 4.60 -5.14
CA MET A 41 11.40 4.61 -5.66
C MET A 41 11.30 3.72 -6.89
N PHE A 42 10.33 2.81 -6.87
CA PHE A 42 9.89 2.10 -8.07
C PHE A 42 8.45 2.48 -8.36
N GLU A 43 8.10 2.47 -9.63
CA GLU A 43 6.79 2.88 -10.10
C GLU A 43 6.30 1.96 -11.21
N TYR A 44 5.03 1.66 -11.19
CA TYR A 44 4.31 1.02 -12.29
C TYR A 44 3.17 1.92 -12.73
N VAL A 45 3.15 2.31 -14.01
CA VAL A 45 2.10 3.12 -14.62
C VAL A 45 1.53 2.33 -15.79
N PRO A 46 0.24 1.95 -15.76
CA PRO A 46 -0.42 1.30 -16.89
C PRO A 46 -0.30 2.09 -18.18
N ASP A 47 -0.17 1.40 -19.30
CA ASP A 47 -0.11 2.04 -20.62
C ASP A 47 -1.40 2.83 -20.91
N GLY A 48 -1.25 4.09 -21.27
CA GLY A 48 -2.38 4.96 -21.59
C GLY A 48 -3.25 5.33 -20.40
N LEU A 49 -2.71 5.27 -19.17
CA LEU A 49 -3.41 5.67 -17.96
C LEU A 49 -4.00 7.08 -18.09
N PRO A 50 -5.32 7.27 -17.94
CA PRO A 50 -5.94 8.60 -18.00
C PRO A 50 -5.52 9.47 -16.81
N GLU A 51 -5.57 10.79 -16.97
CA GLU A 51 -5.45 11.71 -15.83
C GLU A 51 -6.59 11.52 -14.82
N GLY A 52 -6.38 11.93 -13.56
CA GLY A 52 -7.37 11.81 -12.50
C GLY A 52 -7.53 10.40 -11.94
N ARG A 53 -6.57 9.50 -12.24
CA ARG A 53 -6.58 8.14 -11.68
C ARG A 53 -5.94 8.10 -10.29
N PRO A 54 -6.30 7.10 -9.47
CA PRO A 54 -5.74 6.94 -8.13
C PRO A 54 -4.23 6.68 -8.12
N VAL A 55 -3.61 6.93 -6.96
CA VAL A 55 -2.24 6.54 -6.67
C VAL A 55 -2.24 5.62 -5.45
N VAL A 56 -1.60 4.46 -5.57
CA VAL A 56 -1.42 3.49 -4.47
C VAL A 56 0.06 3.38 -4.14
N VAL A 57 0.39 3.54 -2.86
CA VAL A 57 1.74 3.29 -2.33
C VAL A 57 1.74 1.94 -1.64
N ALA A 58 2.53 0.97 -2.13
CA ALA A 58 2.61 -0.36 -1.55
C ALA A 58 4.02 -0.66 -1.02
N MET A 59 4.13 -0.87 0.31
CA MET A 59 5.39 -0.97 1.04
C MET A 59 5.69 -2.41 1.45
N HIS A 60 6.85 -2.92 1.06
CA HIS A 60 7.27 -4.29 1.33
C HIS A 60 7.60 -4.55 2.81
N GLY A 61 7.58 -5.82 3.22
CA GLY A 61 8.08 -6.26 4.53
C GLY A 61 9.60 -6.35 4.60
N CYS A 62 10.13 -6.61 5.80
CA CYS A 62 11.56 -6.85 5.98
C CYS A 62 12.07 -7.94 5.04
N THR A 63 13.30 -7.81 4.56
CA THR A 63 14.01 -8.72 3.64
C THR A 63 13.46 -8.80 2.22
N GLN A 64 12.29 -8.25 1.95
CA GLN A 64 11.71 -8.13 0.61
C GLN A 64 12.28 -6.93 -0.16
N ASP A 65 11.78 -6.70 -1.37
CA ASP A 65 12.04 -5.55 -2.22
C ASP A 65 10.79 -5.13 -2.99
N ALA A 66 10.85 -3.98 -3.65
CA ALA A 66 9.74 -3.38 -4.37
C ALA A 66 9.15 -4.31 -5.45
N ALA A 67 10.01 -4.92 -6.27
CA ALA A 67 9.57 -5.77 -7.37
C ALA A 67 8.93 -7.07 -6.88
N GLY A 68 9.57 -7.74 -5.90
CA GLY A 68 9.08 -8.98 -5.33
C GLY A 68 7.75 -8.81 -4.60
N TYR A 69 7.62 -7.73 -3.81
CA TYR A 69 6.37 -7.44 -3.12
C TYR A 69 5.28 -6.94 -4.07
N GLY A 70 5.60 -6.00 -4.95
CA GLY A 70 4.63 -5.44 -5.89
C GLY A 70 4.00 -6.49 -6.80
N THR A 71 4.82 -7.40 -7.35
CA THR A 71 4.33 -8.51 -8.19
C THR A 71 3.71 -9.63 -7.34
N GLY A 72 4.40 -10.04 -6.29
CA GLY A 72 3.98 -11.19 -5.50
C GLY A 72 2.72 -10.95 -4.67
N ALA A 73 2.49 -9.73 -4.18
CA ALA A 73 1.25 -9.37 -3.50
C ALA A 73 0.09 -9.02 -4.47
N GLY A 74 0.33 -9.03 -5.79
CA GLY A 74 -0.68 -8.75 -6.81
C GLY A 74 -0.86 -7.27 -7.17
N TRP A 75 -0.11 -6.35 -6.57
CA TRP A 75 -0.31 -4.92 -6.78
C TRP A 75 -0.03 -4.45 -8.21
N VAL A 76 0.99 -5.00 -8.88
CA VAL A 76 1.29 -4.69 -10.29
C VAL A 76 0.15 -5.13 -11.21
N GLU A 77 -0.36 -6.35 -10.99
CA GLU A 77 -1.50 -6.88 -11.74
C GLU A 77 -2.77 -6.03 -11.52
N LEU A 78 -3.05 -5.65 -10.26
CA LEU A 78 -4.20 -4.82 -9.93
C LEU A 78 -4.07 -3.41 -10.50
N ALA A 79 -2.87 -2.81 -10.52
CA ALA A 79 -2.63 -1.52 -11.14
C ALA A 79 -3.01 -1.54 -12.62
N GLU A 80 -2.65 -2.61 -13.34
CA GLU A 80 -3.04 -2.78 -14.75
C GLU A 80 -4.56 -2.93 -14.91
N ARG A 81 -5.20 -3.78 -14.08
CA ARG A 81 -6.64 -4.07 -14.18
C ARG A 81 -7.51 -2.88 -13.80
N ALA A 82 -7.20 -2.23 -12.67
CA ALA A 82 -7.99 -1.13 -12.11
C ALA A 82 -7.52 0.26 -12.56
N GLN A 83 -6.43 0.33 -13.34
CA GLN A 83 -5.92 1.57 -13.94
C GLN A 83 -5.59 2.63 -12.88
N PHE A 84 -4.59 2.36 -12.03
CA PHE A 84 -4.03 3.30 -11.06
C PHE A 84 -2.50 3.34 -11.14
N THR A 85 -1.89 4.44 -10.71
CA THR A 85 -0.44 4.53 -10.55
C THR A 85 -0.02 3.80 -9.29
N LEU A 86 0.94 2.87 -9.40
CA LEU A 86 1.49 2.14 -8.25
C LEU A 86 2.89 2.66 -7.93
N VAL A 87 3.09 3.11 -6.71
CA VAL A 87 4.37 3.55 -6.14
C VAL A 87 4.86 2.50 -5.15
N LEU A 88 6.09 2.05 -5.32
CA LEU A 88 6.72 1.02 -4.51
C LEU A 88 8.02 1.55 -3.89
N PRO A 89 7.94 2.15 -2.70
CA PRO A 89 9.14 2.51 -1.95
C PRO A 89 9.97 1.27 -1.62
N GLN A 90 11.29 1.36 -1.80
CA GLN A 90 12.19 0.27 -1.43
C GLN A 90 13.21 0.73 -0.40
N GLN A 91 13.30 -0.05 0.67
CA GLN A 91 14.32 0.12 1.69
C GLN A 91 15.66 -0.43 1.23
N GLU A 92 16.74 0.27 1.55
CA GLU A 92 18.09 -0.12 1.22
C GLU A 92 18.81 -0.80 2.40
N GLN A 93 19.65 -1.81 2.10
CA GLN A 93 20.37 -2.56 3.13
C GLN A 93 21.37 -1.68 3.91
N LEU A 94 21.89 -0.61 3.30
CA LEU A 94 22.77 0.34 3.98
C LEU A 94 22.02 1.19 5.00
N ASN A 95 20.72 1.40 4.81
CA ASN A 95 19.84 2.15 5.68
C ASN A 95 19.29 1.26 6.82
N ASN A 96 18.92 0.02 6.47
CA ASN A 96 18.52 -1.01 7.44
C ASN A 96 19.00 -2.38 6.97
N ALA A 97 19.81 -3.07 7.79
CA ALA A 97 20.46 -4.32 7.42
C ALA A 97 19.49 -5.44 6.98
N ASN A 98 18.25 -5.42 7.50
CA ASN A 98 17.18 -6.33 7.13
C ASN A 98 16.20 -5.74 6.11
N ARG A 99 16.50 -4.58 5.55
CA ARG A 99 15.61 -3.85 4.64
C ARG A 99 14.20 -3.65 5.23
N CYS A 100 14.09 -3.47 6.56
CA CYS A 100 12.85 -3.04 7.18
C CYS A 100 12.72 -1.52 7.09
N PHE A 101 11.55 -0.99 6.81
CA PHE A 101 11.29 0.43 7.06
C PHE A 101 11.51 0.75 8.54
N ASN A 102 12.08 1.91 8.83
CA ASN A 102 12.48 2.30 10.19
C ASN A 102 11.32 2.94 10.98
N TRP A 103 10.16 2.33 10.95
CA TRP A 103 8.90 2.76 11.58
C TRP A 103 8.99 3.01 13.11
N PHE A 104 10.08 2.61 13.74
CA PHE A 104 10.38 2.76 15.16
C PHE A 104 11.43 3.84 15.45
N GLN A 105 11.87 4.60 14.45
CA GLN A 105 12.85 5.68 14.61
C GLN A 105 12.17 7.03 14.40
N ALA A 106 12.24 7.90 15.42
CA ALA A 106 11.57 9.21 15.36
C ALA A 106 12.03 10.09 14.18
N GLY A 107 13.27 9.94 13.72
CA GLY A 107 13.82 10.63 12.55
C GLY A 107 13.19 10.19 11.23
N ASP A 108 12.64 8.98 11.17
CA ASP A 108 12.08 8.36 9.97
C ASP A 108 10.54 8.37 9.95
N THR A 109 9.91 8.69 11.09
CA THR A 109 8.45 8.64 11.26
C THR A 109 7.79 10.02 11.39
N ALA A 110 8.57 11.09 11.56
CA ALA A 110 8.03 12.41 11.69
C ALA A 110 7.77 13.07 10.33
N ARG A 111 6.69 13.85 10.24
CA ARG A 111 6.41 14.68 9.06
C ARG A 111 7.59 15.61 8.74
N GLY A 112 8.00 15.65 7.48
CA GLY A 112 9.11 16.50 7.01
C GLY A 112 10.50 15.91 7.24
N SER A 113 10.61 14.64 7.65
CA SER A 113 11.91 14.00 7.87
C SER A 113 11.95 12.52 7.48
N GLY A 114 13.14 12.02 7.22
CA GLY A 114 13.46 10.61 7.04
C GLY A 114 12.63 9.89 5.97
N GLU A 115 12.29 8.64 6.27
CA GLU A 115 11.57 7.77 5.34
C GLU A 115 10.15 8.28 5.05
N ALA A 116 9.45 8.81 6.05
CA ALA A 116 8.10 9.34 5.87
C ALA A 116 8.07 10.52 4.89
N GLU A 117 9.05 11.44 4.96
CA GLU A 117 9.17 12.53 3.98
C GLU A 117 9.53 12.00 2.59
N SER A 118 10.44 11.01 2.49
CA SER A 118 10.80 10.42 1.20
C SER A 118 9.59 9.79 0.51
N ILE A 119 8.75 9.06 1.24
CA ILE A 119 7.53 8.45 0.70
C ILE A 119 6.53 9.54 0.28
N ALA A 120 6.37 10.61 1.06
CA ALA A 120 5.51 11.73 0.68
C ALA A 120 6.00 12.42 -0.60
N GLN A 121 7.31 12.57 -0.80
CA GLN A 121 7.91 13.08 -2.03
C GLN A 121 7.66 12.16 -3.23
N MET A 122 7.71 10.83 -3.05
CA MET A 122 7.36 9.86 -4.09
C MET A 122 5.91 10.02 -4.54
N VAL A 123 4.98 10.22 -3.60
CA VAL A 123 3.57 10.50 -3.92
C VAL A 123 3.42 11.78 -4.72
N GLN A 124 4.07 12.87 -4.29
CA GLN A 124 4.00 14.15 -5.01
C GLN A 124 4.58 14.03 -6.43
N HIS A 125 5.66 13.30 -6.58
CA HIS A 125 6.25 13.01 -7.90
C HIS A 125 5.26 12.25 -8.78
N ALA A 126 4.70 11.13 -8.30
CA ALA A 126 3.75 10.31 -9.05
C ALA A 126 2.50 11.09 -9.47
N LEU A 127 1.92 11.90 -8.56
CA LEU A 127 0.80 12.78 -8.87
C LEU A 127 1.14 13.78 -9.98
N GLY A 128 2.35 14.37 -9.93
CA GLY A 128 2.81 15.35 -10.93
C GLY A 128 3.08 14.73 -12.30
N GLU A 129 3.67 13.53 -12.33
CA GLU A 129 4.05 12.84 -13.58
C GLU A 129 2.83 12.22 -14.30
N THR A 130 1.88 11.66 -13.54
CA THR A 130 0.76 10.92 -14.12
C THR A 130 -0.54 11.73 -14.16
N GLY A 131 -0.57 12.95 -13.60
CA GLY A 131 -1.80 13.70 -13.43
C GLY A 131 -2.80 13.00 -12.51
N GLY A 132 -2.31 12.24 -11.51
CA GLY A 132 -3.14 11.48 -10.58
C GLY A 132 -4.07 12.36 -9.74
N ASP A 133 -5.16 11.77 -9.23
CA ASP A 133 -6.11 12.46 -8.35
C ASP A 133 -5.58 12.58 -6.92
N PRO A 134 -5.26 13.78 -6.43
CA PRO A 134 -4.74 13.96 -5.07
C PRO A 134 -5.76 13.62 -3.97
N ALA A 135 -7.05 13.49 -4.29
CA ALA A 135 -8.07 13.03 -3.35
C ALA A 135 -8.19 11.50 -3.27
N ARG A 136 -7.48 10.77 -4.13
CA ARG A 136 -7.53 9.31 -4.25
C ARG A 136 -6.13 8.69 -4.13
N VAL A 137 -5.44 9.01 -3.05
CA VAL A 137 -4.12 8.46 -2.73
C VAL A 137 -4.26 7.50 -1.56
N TYR A 138 -3.71 6.29 -1.69
CA TYR A 138 -3.84 5.24 -0.68
C TYR A 138 -2.47 4.65 -0.34
N ALA A 139 -2.31 4.17 0.90
CA ALA A 139 -1.08 3.51 1.34
C ALA A 139 -1.38 2.12 1.88
N THR A 140 -0.50 1.18 1.59
CA THR A 140 -0.59 -0.18 2.15
C THR A 140 0.80 -0.79 2.36
N GLY A 141 0.86 -1.87 3.11
CA GLY A 141 2.10 -2.61 3.26
C GLY A 141 1.99 -3.80 4.20
N LEU A 142 3.00 -4.66 4.10
CA LEU A 142 3.15 -5.86 4.92
C LEU A 142 4.17 -5.62 6.04
N SER A 143 3.87 -6.04 7.28
CA SER A 143 4.84 -6.10 8.37
C SER A 143 5.48 -4.72 8.65
N ALA A 144 6.78 -4.55 8.45
CA ALA A 144 7.44 -3.24 8.54
C ALA A 144 6.84 -2.22 7.56
N GLY A 145 6.40 -2.64 6.35
CA GLY A 145 5.65 -1.81 5.41
C GLY A 145 4.26 -1.45 5.94
N GLY A 146 3.58 -2.39 6.62
CA GLY A 146 2.31 -2.11 7.31
C GLY A 146 2.46 -1.13 8.47
N ALA A 147 3.54 -1.26 9.24
CA ALA A 147 3.89 -0.30 10.29
C ALA A 147 4.23 1.09 9.71
N MET A 148 4.94 1.15 8.57
CA MET A 148 5.19 2.41 7.87
C MET A 148 3.92 2.97 7.25
N THR A 149 2.95 2.14 6.83
CA THR A 149 1.61 2.60 6.44
C THR A 149 0.94 3.34 7.59
N ALA A 150 0.97 2.79 8.83
CA ALA A 150 0.43 3.49 10.00
C ALA A 150 1.13 4.83 10.23
N VAL A 151 2.45 4.92 10.00
CA VAL A 151 3.21 6.19 10.05
C VAL A 151 2.69 7.17 9.00
N MET A 152 2.53 6.74 7.76
CA MET A 152 2.09 7.62 6.66
C MET A 152 0.70 8.18 6.90
N LEU A 153 -0.25 7.34 7.35
CA LEU A 153 -1.61 7.79 7.67
C LEU A 153 -1.65 8.77 8.86
N ALA A 154 -0.73 8.64 9.83
CA ALA A 154 -0.65 9.55 10.99
C ALA A 154 0.09 10.85 10.68
N ALA A 155 1.23 10.77 9.98
CA ALA A 155 2.08 11.92 9.71
C ALA A 155 1.61 12.75 8.50
N TYR A 156 0.94 12.12 7.52
CA TYR A 156 0.45 12.74 6.29
C TYR A 156 -1.04 12.45 6.02
N PRO A 157 -1.93 12.64 7.02
CA PRO A 157 -3.36 12.35 6.85
C PRO A 157 -4.07 13.25 5.82
N ASP A 158 -3.45 14.35 5.44
CA ASP A 158 -3.88 15.28 4.38
C ASP A 158 -3.50 14.81 2.97
N VAL A 159 -2.65 13.78 2.86
CA VAL A 159 -2.20 13.20 1.59
C VAL A 159 -2.97 11.92 1.26
N PHE A 160 -3.26 11.10 2.28
CA PHE A 160 -3.87 9.79 2.08
C PHE A 160 -5.37 9.80 2.41
N ALA A 161 -6.18 9.27 1.48
CA ALA A 161 -7.62 9.08 1.68
C ALA A 161 -7.92 7.84 2.53
N GLY A 162 -7.05 6.84 2.49
CA GLY A 162 -7.19 5.60 3.26
C GLY A 162 -5.94 4.74 3.22
N GLY A 163 -5.93 3.68 4.00
CA GLY A 163 -4.84 2.73 4.02
C GLY A 163 -5.22 1.29 4.36
N GLY A 164 -4.33 0.36 4.00
CA GLY A 164 -4.42 -1.05 4.29
C GLY A 164 -3.19 -1.54 5.06
N ILE A 165 -3.36 -2.02 6.28
CA ILE A 165 -2.27 -2.52 7.11
C ILE A 165 -2.35 -4.04 7.18
N VAL A 166 -1.35 -4.74 6.63
CA VAL A 166 -1.25 -6.19 6.68
C VAL A 166 -0.17 -6.59 7.68
N ALA A 167 -0.55 -7.33 8.71
CA ALA A 167 0.35 -7.83 9.77
C ALA A 167 1.27 -6.72 10.32
N GLY A 168 0.74 -5.52 10.50
CA GLY A 168 1.46 -4.34 11.00
C GLY A 168 1.17 -4.03 12.47
N VAL A 169 1.59 -2.85 12.93
CA VAL A 169 1.44 -2.38 14.30
C VAL A 169 0.91 -0.95 14.35
N PRO A 170 0.32 -0.51 15.49
CA PRO A 170 -0.15 0.86 15.66
C PRO A 170 0.97 1.90 15.54
N PHE A 171 0.62 3.08 15.02
CA PHE A 171 1.51 4.24 15.03
C PHE A 171 1.93 4.63 16.45
N GLY A 172 3.21 4.93 16.63
CA GLY A 172 3.75 5.32 17.94
C GLY A 172 3.93 4.16 18.93
N CYS A 173 3.77 2.91 18.47
CA CYS A 173 3.97 1.72 19.30
C CYS A 173 5.41 1.59 19.79
N ALA A 174 6.39 1.97 18.99
CA ALA A 174 7.81 1.88 19.35
C ALA A 174 8.58 3.16 19.02
N THR A 175 9.65 3.41 19.77
CA THR A 175 10.57 4.54 19.60
C THR A 175 12.04 4.10 19.55
N SER A 176 12.31 2.81 19.54
CA SER A 176 13.64 2.21 19.40
C SER A 176 13.56 0.78 18.86
N VAL A 177 14.67 0.25 18.39
CA VAL A 177 14.77 -1.15 17.93
C VAL A 177 14.34 -2.15 19.00
N VAL A 178 14.79 -1.97 20.24
CA VAL A 178 14.42 -2.88 21.35
C VAL A 178 12.93 -2.80 21.64
N ASP A 179 12.37 -1.60 21.60
CA ASP A 179 10.97 -1.34 21.83
C ASP A 179 10.10 -1.90 20.69
N ALA A 180 10.62 -1.92 19.46
CA ALA A 180 9.95 -2.49 18.31
C ALA A 180 9.67 -3.99 18.49
N PHE A 181 10.60 -4.77 19.04
CA PHE A 181 10.37 -6.19 19.33
C PHE A 181 9.23 -6.39 20.31
N THR A 182 9.15 -5.58 21.38
CA THR A 182 8.04 -5.65 22.35
C THR A 182 6.71 -5.25 21.72
N CYS A 183 6.71 -4.22 20.84
CA CYS A 183 5.54 -3.80 20.08
C CYS A 183 5.07 -4.91 19.14
N MET A 184 5.97 -5.56 18.41
CA MET A 184 5.63 -6.66 17.53
C MET A 184 5.05 -7.85 18.31
N ASN A 185 5.74 -8.31 19.35
CA ASN A 185 5.34 -9.48 20.12
C ASN A 185 5.84 -9.37 21.59
N PRO A 186 4.95 -9.42 22.57
CA PRO A 186 3.52 -9.79 22.54
C PRO A 186 2.56 -8.69 22.07
N GLY A 187 3.03 -7.50 21.75
CA GLY A 187 2.24 -6.30 21.51
C GLY A 187 2.26 -5.38 22.73
N LYS A 188 1.75 -4.17 22.56
CA LYS A 188 1.53 -3.20 23.63
C LYS A 188 0.06 -2.91 23.77
N ASP A 189 -0.43 -2.97 24.99
CA ASP A 189 -1.80 -2.65 25.35
C ASP A 189 -1.84 -1.19 25.88
N ARG A 190 -2.57 -0.32 25.19
CA ARG A 190 -2.86 1.07 25.58
C ARG A 190 -4.33 1.34 25.47
N THR A 191 -4.82 2.40 26.14
CA THR A 191 -6.21 2.80 25.94
C THR A 191 -6.40 3.40 24.55
N PRO A 192 -7.64 3.32 23.98
CA PRO A 192 -7.94 3.93 22.68
C PRO A 192 -7.53 5.41 22.62
N GLU A 193 -7.76 6.16 23.71
CA GLU A 193 -7.40 7.58 23.81
C GLU A 193 -5.88 7.79 23.69
N GLN A 194 -5.07 6.94 24.37
CA GLN A 194 -3.61 7.03 24.29
C GLN A 194 -3.11 6.72 22.88
N TRP A 195 -3.74 5.77 22.20
CA TRP A 195 -3.44 5.46 20.82
C TRP A 195 -3.84 6.59 19.86
N GLY A 196 -5.05 7.11 19.96
CA GLY A 196 -5.53 8.19 19.11
C GLY A 196 -4.78 9.52 19.34
N GLU A 197 -4.39 9.82 20.58
CA GLU A 197 -3.54 10.98 20.89
C GLU A 197 -2.18 10.91 20.17
N ALA A 198 -1.57 9.72 20.06
CA ALA A 198 -0.34 9.54 19.31
C ALA A 198 -0.51 9.94 17.83
N VAL A 199 -1.61 9.53 17.19
CA VAL A 199 -1.91 9.91 15.80
C VAL A 199 -2.21 11.40 15.67
N ARG A 200 -3.09 11.95 16.51
CA ARG A 200 -3.43 13.38 16.49
C ARG A 200 -2.23 14.28 16.77
N GLY A 201 -1.25 13.77 17.53
CA GLY A 201 -0.01 14.48 17.82
C GLY A 201 1.03 14.44 16.70
N ALA A 202 0.87 13.60 15.67
CA ALA A 202 1.85 13.42 14.59
C ALA A 202 1.85 14.56 13.57
N SER A 203 0.76 15.31 13.46
CA SER A 203 0.61 16.43 12.53
C SER A 203 -0.33 17.50 13.09
N SER A 204 -0.48 18.62 12.38
CA SER A 204 -1.47 19.66 12.72
C SER A 204 -2.85 19.41 12.12
N HIS A 205 -3.06 18.24 11.49
CA HIS A 205 -4.33 17.89 10.83
C HIS A 205 -5.47 17.74 11.85
N GLN A 206 -6.67 18.17 11.48
CA GLN A 206 -7.85 18.12 12.34
C GLN A 206 -8.99 17.27 11.74
N GLY A 207 -8.69 16.53 10.66
CA GLY A 207 -9.65 15.73 9.90
C GLY A 207 -10.15 16.42 8.61
N PRO A 208 -10.84 15.69 7.74
CA PRO A 208 -11.19 14.27 7.90
C PRO A 208 -9.97 13.35 7.90
N TRP A 209 -10.03 12.27 8.68
CA TRP A 209 -8.97 11.30 8.78
C TRP A 209 -9.09 10.20 7.71
N PRO A 210 -7.96 9.57 7.29
CA PRO A 210 -7.97 8.44 6.37
C PRO A 210 -8.77 7.25 6.91
N THR A 211 -9.43 6.50 6.03
CA THR A 211 -10.03 5.21 6.39
C THR A 211 -8.96 4.13 6.56
N LEU A 212 -9.25 3.08 7.33
CA LEU A 212 -8.29 2.01 7.60
C LEU A 212 -8.92 0.62 7.41
N SER A 213 -8.22 -0.25 6.67
CA SER A 213 -8.47 -1.69 6.61
C SER A 213 -7.29 -2.46 7.21
N VAL A 214 -7.55 -3.38 8.15
CA VAL A 214 -6.51 -4.14 8.87
C VAL A 214 -6.65 -5.63 8.61
N TRP A 215 -5.61 -6.24 8.09
CA TRP A 215 -5.55 -7.66 7.74
C TRP A 215 -4.51 -8.38 8.59
N HIS A 216 -4.89 -9.46 9.28
CA HIS A 216 -3.95 -10.14 10.19
C HIS A 216 -4.21 -11.65 10.26
N GLY A 217 -3.14 -12.44 10.25
CA GLY A 217 -3.21 -13.87 10.48
C GLY A 217 -3.39 -14.21 11.97
N THR A 218 -4.35 -15.08 12.32
CA THR A 218 -4.63 -15.39 13.73
C THR A 218 -3.55 -16.21 14.43
N THR A 219 -2.60 -16.79 13.68
CA THR A 219 -1.47 -17.56 14.24
C THR A 219 -0.11 -16.88 13.96
N ASP A 220 -0.13 -15.58 13.67
CA ASP A 220 1.09 -14.81 13.47
C ASP A 220 1.92 -14.76 14.75
N SER A 221 3.12 -15.34 14.68
CA SER A 221 4.08 -15.40 15.79
C SER A 221 5.18 -14.33 15.68
N THR A 222 5.22 -13.56 14.60
CA THR A 222 6.18 -12.47 14.39
C THR A 222 5.60 -11.13 14.86
N VAL A 223 4.42 -10.79 14.36
CA VAL A 223 3.62 -9.65 14.82
C VAL A 223 2.35 -10.22 15.45
N ALA A 224 2.25 -10.11 16.76
CA ALA A 224 1.15 -10.73 17.50
C ALA A 224 -0.22 -10.20 17.01
N PRO A 225 -1.25 -11.08 16.84
CA PRO A 225 -2.58 -10.68 16.39
C PRO A 225 -3.25 -9.63 17.29
N ALA A 226 -2.78 -9.46 18.52
CA ALA A 226 -3.21 -8.38 19.40
C ALA A 226 -3.04 -7.00 18.77
N ASN A 227 -2.05 -6.81 17.89
CA ASN A 227 -1.84 -5.54 17.19
C ASN A 227 -3.00 -5.16 16.25
N GLN A 228 -3.78 -6.12 15.75
CA GLN A 228 -5.00 -5.82 14.99
C GLN A 228 -6.02 -5.08 15.86
N ARG A 229 -6.26 -5.55 17.09
CA ARG A 229 -7.15 -4.88 18.05
C ARG A 229 -6.64 -3.48 18.39
N GLU A 230 -5.37 -3.34 18.66
CA GLU A 230 -4.77 -2.04 19.01
C GLU A 230 -4.87 -1.02 17.84
N LEU A 231 -4.77 -1.49 16.60
CA LEU A 231 -5.03 -0.65 15.40
C LEU A 231 -6.50 -0.22 15.31
N VAL A 232 -7.44 -1.10 15.63
CA VAL A 232 -8.88 -0.75 15.72
C VAL A 232 -9.09 0.31 16.80
N GLU A 233 -8.58 0.10 18.00
CA GLU A 233 -8.70 1.04 19.10
C GLU A 233 -8.08 2.41 18.75
N GLN A 234 -6.93 2.42 18.11
CA GLN A 234 -6.27 3.63 17.65
C GLN A 234 -7.15 4.43 16.68
N TRP A 235 -7.62 3.77 15.62
CA TRP A 235 -8.29 4.48 14.53
C TRP A 235 -9.76 4.75 14.80
N THR A 236 -10.43 3.93 15.61
CA THR A 236 -11.80 4.25 16.08
C THR A 236 -11.80 5.48 16.99
N ASP A 237 -10.80 5.63 17.88
CA ASP A 237 -10.62 6.83 18.69
C ASP A 237 -10.28 8.07 17.85
N VAL A 238 -9.42 7.93 16.85
CA VAL A 238 -9.10 9.01 15.88
C VAL A 238 -10.36 9.51 15.17
N HIS A 239 -11.23 8.59 14.76
CA HIS A 239 -12.51 8.91 14.10
C HIS A 239 -13.63 9.33 15.07
N GLY A 240 -13.44 9.16 16.37
CA GLY A 240 -14.47 9.46 17.38
C GLY A 240 -15.67 8.52 17.31
N ILE A 241 -15.46 7.26 16.92
CA ILE A 241 -16.49 6.21 16.88
C ILE A 241 -16.18 5.10 17.88
N PRO A 242 -17.19 4.29 18.30
CA PRO A 242 -16.95 3.18 19.23
C PRO A 242 -16.03 2.11 18.63
N ALA A 243 -15.16 1.51 19.45
CA ALA A 243 -14.36 0.33 19.10
C ALA A 243 -15.17 -0.99 19.15
N THR A 244 -16.49 -0.90 18.97
CA THR A 244 -17.40 -2.04 18.84
C THR A 244 -17.87 -2.09 17.39
N PRO A 245 -17.76 -3.21 16.68
CA PRO A 245 -18.15 -3.28 15.29
C PRO A 245 -19.64 -2.96 15.09
N THR A 246 -19.94 -2.19 14.06
CA THR A 246 -21.31 -1.86 13.65
C THR A 246 -21.95 -3.00 12.86
N SER A 247 -21.13 -3.80 12.19
CA SER A 247 -21.53 -5.06 11.54
C SER A 247 -20.40 -6.06 11.52
N THR A 248 -20.76 -7.33 11.40
CA THR A 248 -19.84 -8.45 11.26
C THR A 248 -20.36 -9.39 10.18
N ASP A 249 -19.47 -9.80 9.29
CA ASP A 249 -19.74 -10.79 8.24
C ASP A 249 -18.47 -11.60 7.91
N THR A 250 -18.30 -12.07 6.68
CA THR A 250 -17.08 -12.76 6.27
C THR A 250 -16.64 -12.32 4.89
N ILE A 251 -15.32 -12.21 4.68
CA ILE A 251 -14.67 -12.10 3.37
C ILE A 251 -13.99 -13.43 3.08
N ALA A 252 -14.36 -14.11 1.98
CA ALA A 252 -13.86 -15.43 1.62
C ALA A 252 -13.95 -16.47 2.79
N GLY A 253 -14.94 -16.32 3.66
CA GLY A 253 -15.12 -17.18 4.85
C GLY A 253 -14.32 -16.76 6.09
N TYR A 254 -13.48 -15.75 6.01
CA TYR A 254 -12.74 -15.18 7.13
C TYR A 254 -13.53 -14.11 7.87
N PRO A 255 -13.47 -14.03 9.22
CA PRO A 255 -14.16 -13.01 9.99
C PRO A 255 -13.81 -11.60 9.54
N HIS A 256 -14.84 -10.81 9.25
CA HIS A 256 -14.75 -9.41 8.86
C HIS A 256 -15.59 -8.57 9.81
N GLU A 257 -15.00 -7.50 10.34
CA GLU A 257 -15.65 -6.54 11.24
C GLU A 257 -15.57 -5.14 10.64
N VAL A 258 -16.70 -4.43 10.69
CA VAL A 258 -16.83 -3.07 10.16
C VAL A 258 -17.15 -2.10 11.28
N TYR A 259 -16.48 -0.97 11.29
CA TYR A 259 -16.69 0.15 12.22
C TYR A 259 -17.07 1.39 11.42
N ALA A 260 -18.36 1.69 11.41
CA ALA A 260 -18.93 2.76 10.60
C ALA A 260 -19.36 3.96 11.46
N ASP A 261 -19.41 5.13 10.84
CA ASP A 261 -20.03 6.32 11.44
C ASP A 261 -21.56 6.27 11.41
N SER A 262 -22.19 7.30 11.97
CA SER A 262 -23.65 7.39 12.04
C SER A 262 -24.36 7.53 10.67
N SER A 263 -23.62 7.80 9.61
CA SER A 263 -24.12 7.84 8.22
C SER A 263 -24.05 6.46 7.53
N GLY A 264 -23.39 5.48 8.16
CA GLY A 264 -23.13 4.16 7.62
C GLY A 264 -21.86 4.10 6.77
N ARG A 265 -21.00 5.15 6.77
CA ARG A 265 -19.73 5.12 6.09
C ARG A 265 -18.72 4.29 6.90
N THR A 266 -18.14 3.27 6.30
CA THR A 266 -17.04 2.49 6.89
C THR A 266 -15.81 3.39 7.07
N LEU A 267 -15.30 3.44 8.29
CA LEU A 267 -14.11 4.21 8.66
C LEU A 267 -12.94 3.31 9.02
N VAL A 268 -13.24 2.18 9.69
CA VAL A 268 -12.27 1.14 10.02
C VAL A 268 -12.89 -0.21 9.71
N GLU A 269 -12.11 -1.14 9.21
CA GLU A 269 -12.50 -2.55 9.04
C GLU A 269 -11.36 -3.49 9.37
N THR A 270 -11.68 -4.74 9.71
CA THR A 270 -10.66 -5.76 9.96
C THR A 270 -11.02 -7.08 9.31
N VAL A 271 -10.01 -7.79 8.81
CA VAL A 271 -10.15 -9.17 8.34
C VAL A 271 -9.15 -10.05 9.11
N ALA A 272 -9.67 -11.05 9.84
CA ALA A 272 -8.87 -11.98 10.63
C ALA A 272 -8.70 -13.30 9.88
N ILE A 273 -7.53 -13.54 9.29
CA ILE A 273 -7.26 -14.74 8.49
C ILE A 273 -6.96 -15.92 9.40
N THR A 274 -7.97 -16.75 9.61
CA THR A 274 -7.91 -17.90 10.53
C THR A 274 -6.82 -18.89 10.12
N GLY A 275 -5.89 -19.18 11.04
CA GLY A 275 -4.83 -20.17 10.84
C GLY A 275 -3.62 -19.64 10.02
N MET A 276 -3.68 -18.43 9.49
CA MET A 276 -2.56 -17.83 8.76
C MET A 276 -1.47 -17.35 9.74
N GLY A 277 -0.21 -17.56 9.36
CA GLY A 277 0.97 -17.00 10.03
C GLY A 277 1.29 -15.57 9.58
N HIS A 278 2.58 -15.17 9.71
CA HIS A 278 3.04 -13.84 9.31
C HIS A 278 3.19 -13.73 7.80
N GLY A 279 2.38 -12.90 7.14
CA GLY A 279 2.45 -12.71 5.69
C GLY A 279 1.31 -11.91 5.10
N GLN A 280 1.42 -11.70 3.79
CA GLN A 280 0.40 -11.10 2.94
C GLN A 280 -0.56 -12.19 2.46
N PRO A 281 -1.88 -12.09 2.71
CA PRO A 281 -2.85 -12.99 2.10
C PRO A 281 -2.93 -12.78 0.59
N ILE A 282 -2.84 -13.86 -0.17
CA ILE A 282 -3.01 -13.89 -1.62
C ILE A 282 -3.92 -15.05 -2.03
N ASP A 283 -4.45 -14.96 -3.23
CA ASP A 283 -5.20 -16.02 -3.92
C ASP A 283 -4.73 -16.08 -5.38
N PRO A 284 -3.67 -16.88 -5.68
CA PRO A 284 -3.14 -16.98 -7.03
C PRO A 284 -4.12 -17.56 -8.01
N GLY A 285 -4.35 -16.87 -9.13
CA GLY A 285 -5.28 -17.34 -10.18
C GLY A 285 -5.55 -16.27 -11.21
N SER A 286 -6.60 -16.48 -12.00
CA SER A 286 -7.03 -15.55 -13.05
C SER A 286 -8.48 -15.08 -12.88
N GLY A 287 -9.09 -15.36 -11.74
CA GLY A 287 -10.41 -14.82 -11.38
C GLY A 287 -10.34 -13.33 -11.04
N GLU A 288 -11.49 -12.68 -11.02
CA GLU A 288 -11.60 -11.25 -10.74
C GLU A 288 -11.05 -10.89 -9.35
N GLU A 289 -11.35 -11.68 -8.33
CA GLU A 289 -10.92 -11.48 -6.94
C GLU A 289 -9.54 -12.06 -6.64
N GLN A 290 -8.98 -12.85 -7.59
CA GLN A 290 -7.70 -13.53 -7.42
C GLN A 290 -6.55 -12.61 -7.81
N CYS A 291 -5.46 -12.70 -7.05
CA CYS A 291 -4.22 -11.99 -7.36
C CYS A 291 -3.02 -12.53 -6.57
N GLY A 292 -1.82 -12.21 -7.08
CA GLY A 292 -0.57 -12.49 -6.43
C GLY A 292 0.07 -13.83 -6.80
N GLN A 293 1.24 -14.07 -6.22
CA GLN A 293 2.05 -15.27 -6.45
C GLN A 293 2.64 -15.73 -5.12
N ALA A 294 2.46 -17.00 -4.78
CA ALA A 294 2.97 -17.57 -3.54
C ALA A 294 4.50 -17.48 -3.43
N GLY A 295 4.96 -17.11 -2.25
CA GLY A 295 6.38 -16.91 -1.98
C GLY A 295 6.67 -16.67 -0.49
N ALA A 296 7.88 -16.24 -0.18
CA ALA A 296 8.24 -15.91 1.19
C ALA A 296 7.36 -14.75 1.70
N TYR A 297 6.59 -15.00 2.75
CA TYR A 297 5.60 -14.06 3.34
C TYR A 297 4.47 -13.64 2.39
N LEU A 298 4.23 -14.39 1.32
CA LEU A 298 3.12 -14.25 0.39
C LEU A 298 2.36 -15.57 0.44
N LEU A 299 1.28 -15.60 1.22
CA LEU A 299 0.63 -16.83 1.68
C LEU A 299 -0.67 -17.02 0.91
N ASP A 300 -0.72 -18.12 0.14
CA ASP A 300 -1.93 -18.57 -0.53
C ASP A 300 -2.92 -19.10 0.51
N VAL A 301 -3.99 -18.36 0.71
CA VAL A 301 -5.04 -18.62 1.70
C VAL A 301 -6.44 -18.37 1.10
N ASP A 302 -6.57 -18.54 -0.21
CA ASP A 302 -7.83 -18.40 -0.94
C ASP A 302 -8.50 -17.01 -0.78
N VAL A 303 -7.72 -15.95 -0.49
CA VAL A 303 -8.17 -14.56 -0.45
C VAL A 303 -7.05 -13.62 -0.80
N CYS A 304 -7.28 -12.71 -1.74
CA CYS A 304 -6.33 -11.67 -2.09
C CYS A 304 -6.61 -10.37 -1.34
N ALA A 305 -5.83 -10.07 -0.31
CA ALA A 305 -6.00 -8.83 0.47
C ALA A 305 -5.82 -7.58 -0.40
N ALA A 306 -4.93 -7.59 -1.38
CA ALA A 306 -4.70 -6.43 -2.26
C ALA A 306 -5.94 -6.11 -3.11
N TRP A 307 -6.66 -7.13 -3.60
CA TRP A 307 -7.91 -6.93 -4.33
C TRP A 307 -8.99 -6.32 -3.43
N HIS A 308 -9.24 -6.89 -2.25
CA HIS A 308 -10.24 -6.38 -1.33
C HIS A 308 -9.93 -4.95 -0.85
N LEU A 309 -8.66 -4.63 -0.64
CA LEU A 309 -8.23 -3.26 -0.34
C LEU A 309 -8.54 -2.31 -1.49
N SER A 310 -8.24 -2.71 -2.73
CA SER A 310 -8.54 -1.88 -3.90
C SER A 310 -10.04 -1.64 -4.05
N GLU A 311 -10.88 -2.66 -3.86
CA GLU A 311 -12.33 -2.54 -3.88
C GLU A 311 -12.86 -1.61 -2.76
N SER A 312 -12.32 -1.72 -1.53
CA SER A 312 -12.72 -0.85 -0.41
C SER A 312 -12.40 0.63 -0.67
N TRP A 313 -11.43 0.91 -1.55
CA TRP A 313 -11.07 2.25 -1.99
C TRP A 313 -11.81 2.70 -3.26
N GLY A 314 -12.61 1.83 -3.87
CA GLY A 314 -13.32 2.09 -5.12
C GLY A 314 -12.40 2.22 -6.34
N LEU A 315 -11.40 1.34 -6.42
CA LEU A 315 -10.45 1.27 -7.54
C LEU A 315 -10.96 0.36 -8.65
#